data_b314bd5327c7ee18750810f8838e5a23
#
_entry.id   b314bd5327c7ee18750810f8838e5a23
#
_cell.length_a   1.000
_cell.length_b   1.000
_cell.length_c   1.000
_cell.angle_alpha   90.00
_cell.angle_beta   90.00
_cell.angle_gamma   90.00
#
_symmetry.space_group_name_H-M   'P 1'
#
loop_
_entity.id
_entity.type
_entity.pdbx_description
1 polymer ?
#
loop_
_entity_poly.entity_id
_entity_poly.type
_entity_poly.pdbx_seq_one_letter_code
_entity_poly.pdbx_strand_id
1 'polypeptide(L)'
;MNLFSKKQTAQALAEVLEDGREKMNAEMKKPKFNNYSGPEVFLDLAVRVQPQDATPYEAKMKVGLLNMHLLKQGVVVRVKYDPRKLGQVEYDDDPQSILERNPQLKK
;
A
#
# COMPACT_ATOMS: atom_id res chain seq x y z
N MET A 1 -5.75 -30.11 -9.65
CA MET A 1 -5.00 -29.44 -8.67
C MET A 1 -3.82 -28.71 -9.23
N ASN A 2 -3.63 -27.58 -8.79
CA ASN A 2 -2.56 -26.78 -9.31
C ASN A 2 -1.36 -26.86 -8.43
N LEU A 3 -0.43 -27.67 -8.81
CA LEU A 3 0.76 -27.83 -8.04
C LEU A 3 1.62 -26.62 -8.04
N PHE A 4 1.39 -25.74 -8.97
CA PHE A 4 2.16 -24.56 -9.07
C PHE A 4 1.52 -23.36 -8.49
N SER A 5 0.50 -23.57 -7.83
CA SER A 5 -0.11 -22.55 -7.14
C SER A 5 0.78 -22.04 -6.15
N LYS A 6 1.27 -21.01 -6.34
CA LYS A 6 2.30 -20.58 -5.72
C LYS A 6 1.95 -19.78 -4.63
N LYS A 7 1.52 -18.67 -4.83
CA LYS A 7 1.23 -17.78 -3.78
C LYS A 7 -0.16 -18.00 -3.36
N GLN A 8 -0.39 -18.22 -2.10
CA GLN A 8 -1.70 -18.22 -1.55
C GLN A 8 -1.94 -16.85 -0.98
N THR A 9 -2.37 -15.92 -1.82
CA THR A 9 -2.61 -14.59 -1.36
C THR A 9 -4.07 -14.41 -0.99
N ALA A 10 -4.30 -13.54 -0.03
CA ALA A 10 -5.63 -13.16 0.40
C ALA A 10 -5.75 -11.66 0.32
N GLN A 11 -6.99 -11.18 0.30
CA GLN A 11 -7.24 -9.75 0.28
C GLN A 11 -7.72 -9.30 1.65
N ALA A 12 -7.35 -8.10 2.01
CA ALA A 12 -7.78 -7.50 3.28
C ALA A 12 -7.79 -6.00 3.11
N LEU A 13 -8.39 -5.33 4.07
CA LEU A 13 -8.31 -3.88 4.15
C LEU A 13 -7.17 -3.52 5.09
N ALA A 14 -6.54 -2.38 4.84
CA ALA A 14 -5.44 -1.92 5.66
C ALA A 14 -5.55 -0.42 5.84
N GLU A 15 -5.31 0.03 7.06
CA GLU A 15 -5.30 1.45 7.36
C GLU A 15 -3.89 1.97 7.23
N VAL A 16 -3.71 3.05 6.48
CA VAL A 16 -2.40 3.66 6.28
C VAL A 16 -2.01 4.41 7.55
N LEU A 17 -0.81 4.13 8.06
CA LEU A 17 -0.34 4.71 9.31
C LEU A 17 0.63 5.86 9.11
N GLU A 18 1.05 6.12 7.88
CA GLU A 18 1.97 7.21 7.55
C GLU A 18 1.37 8.06 6.44
N ASP A 19 1.85 9.29 6.30
CA ASP A 19 1.40 10.13 5.21
C ASP A 19 2.24 9.80 3.96
N GLY A 20 1.63 9.15 2.98
CA GLY A 20 2.31 8.75 1.77
C GLY A 20 2.77 9.92 0.93
N ARG A 21 2.01 11.02 0.96
CA ARG A 21 2.40 12.20 0.20
C ARG A 21 3.67 12.84 0.76
N GLU A 22 3.76 12.92 2.08
CA GLU A 22 4.98 13.44 2.69
C GLU A 22 6.16 12.53 2.40
N LYS A 23 5.94 11.22 2.47
CA LYS A 23 7.01 10.27 2.19
C LYS A 23 7.47 10.38 0.74
N MET A 24 6.53 10.51 -0.19
CA MET A 24 6.85 10.69 -1.59
C MET A 24 7.66 11.96 -1.81
N ASN A 25 7.25 13.06 -1.19
CA ASN A 25 7.94 14.33 -1.35
C ASN A 25 9.36 14.25 -0.81
N ALA A 26 9.54 13.60 0.33
CA ALA A 26 10.87 13.43 0.90
C ALA A 26 11.77 12.61 -0.01
N GLU A 27 11.22 11.57 -0.61
CA GLU A 27 11.99 10.73 -1.51
C GLU A 27 12.37 11.47 -2.78
N MET A 28 11.45 12.26 -3.32
CA MET A 28 11.69 12.98 -4.56
C MET A 28 12.67 14.12 -4.41
N LYS A 29 12.98 14.54 -3.19
CA LYS A 29 13.99 15.56 -2.97
C LYS A 29 15.41 15.00 -3.02
N LYS A 30 15.56 13.70 -3.05
CA LYS A 30 16.88 13.09 -3.09
C LYS A 30 17.49 13.30 -4.48
N PRO A 31 18.80 13.59 -4.56
CA PRO A 31 19.41 13.88 -5.86
C PRO A 31 19.24 12.79 -6.90
N LYS A 32 19.10 11.54 -6.47
CA LYS A 32 18.98 10.43 -7.42
C LYS A 32 17.75 10.56 -8.30
N PHE A 33 16.77 11.39 -7.94
CA PHE A 33 15.57 11.54 -8.73
C PHE A 33 15.62 12.70 -9.70
N ASN A 34 16.68 13.51 -9.67
CA ASN A 34 16.72 14.68 -10.53
C ASN A 34 16.68 14.34 -12.02
N ASN A 35 17.33 13.25 -12.40
CA ASN A 35 17.37 12.84 -13.79
C ASN A 35 16.95 11.38 -13.93
N TYR A 36 16.08 10.95 -13.05
CA TYR A 36 15.70 9.56 -13.03
C TYR A 36 14.79 9.23 -14.21
N SER A 37 15.15 8.22 -14.96
CA SER A 37 14.31 7.72 -16.02
C SER A 37 14.47 6.22 -16.04
N GLY A 38 13.75 5.53 -15.25
CA GLY A 38 13.86 4.11 -15.16
C GLY A 38 12.52 3.52 -14.79
N PRO A 39 12.52 2.29 -14.29
CA PRO A 39 11.28 1.67 -13.87
C PRO A 39 10.68 2.40 -12.70
N GLU A 40 9.41 2.14 -12.47
CA GLU A 40 8.70 2.79 -11.38
C GLU A 40 9.39 2.50 -10.05
N VAL A 41 9.42 3.52 -9.20
CA VAL A 41 10.01 3.40 -7.88
C VAL A 41 8.92 3.01 -6.89
N PHE A 42 9.22 2.06 -6.02
CA PHE A 42 8.30 1.62 -4.99
C PHE A 42 8.84 2.04 -3.62
N LEU A 43 7.93 2.43 -2.76
CA LEU A 43 8.27 2.77 -1.38
C LEU A 43 7.40 1.93 -0.46
N ASP A 44 7.85 1.78 0.78
CA ASP A 44 7.09 1.05 1.79
C ASP A 44 6.37 2.04 2.70
N LEU A 45 5.09 1.79 2.94
CA LEU A 45 4.30 2.54 3.90
C LEU A 45 3.89 1.63 5.03
N ALA A 46 3.95 2.12 6.25
CA ALA A 46 3.43 1.36 7.38
C ALA A 46 1.91 1.35 7.32
N VAL A 47 1.33 0.18 7.50
CA VAL A 47 -0.12 0.01 7.48
C VAL A 47 -0.53 -0.95 8.58
N ARG A 48 -1.80 -0.85 8.99
CA ARG A 48 -2.40 -1.84 9.88
C ARG A 48 -3.36 -2.69 9.07
N VAL A 49 -3.01 -3.94 8.89
CA VAL A 49 -3.82 -4.86 8.10
C VAL A 49 -4.94 -5.41 8.96
N GLN A 50 -6.15 -5.48 8.41
CA GLN A 50 -7.31 -5.99 9.12
C GLN A 50 -7.84 -7.21 8.41
N PRO A 51 -7.26 -8.38 8.67
CA PRO A 51 -7.75 -9.61 8.04
C PRO A 51 -9.14 -9.94 8.56
N GLN A 52 -9.91 -10.66 7.76
CA GLN A 52 -11.27 -10.99 8.16
C GLN A 52 -11.32 -11.90 9.37
N ASP A 53 -10.44 -12.89 9.41
CA ASP A 53 -10.51 -13.92 10.42
C ASP A 53 -9.31 -13.96 11.33
N ALA A 54 -8.65 -12.82 11.52
CA ALA A 54 -7.45 -12.80 12.33
C ALA A 54 -7.32 -11.43 13.00
N THR A 55 -6.42 -11.35 13.96
CA THR A 55 -6.15 -10.13 14.67
C THR A 55 -5.45 -9.13 13.76
N PRO A 56 -5.82 -7.86 13.80
CA PRO A 56 -5.10 -6.84 13.02
C PRO A 56 -3.63 -6.80 13.39
N TYR A 57 -2.79 -6.51 12.40
CA TYR A 57 -1.35 -6.44 12.63
C TYR A 57 -0.73 -5.38 11.74
N GLU A 58 0.46 -4.93 12.08
CA GLU A 58 1.16 -3.92 11.31
C GLU A 58 2.10 -4.57 10.32
N ALA A 59 2.21 -3.95 9.14
CA ALA A 59 3.05 -4.46 8.07
C ALA A 59 3.54 -3.28 7.24
N LYS A 60 4.41 -3.57 6.29
CA LYS A 60 4.85 -2.58 5.32
C LYS A 60 4.14 -2.86 3.99
N MET A 61 3.55 -1.83 3.42
CA MET A 61 2.84 -1.94 2.15
C MET A 61 3.71 -1.35 1.06
N LYS A 62 4.00 -2.15 0.05
CA LYS A 62 4.79 -1.71 -1.09
C LYS A 62 3.89 -0.99 -2.06
N VAL A 63 4.22 0.26 -2.38
CA VAL A 63 3.37 1.11 -3.23
C VAL A 63 4.24 1.82 -4.24
N GLY A 64 3.76 1.87 -5.48
CA GLY A 64 4.43 2.67 -6.50
C GLY A 64 4.34 4.14 -6.16
N LEU A 65 5.40 4.87 -6.47
CA LEU A 65 5.51 6.28 -6.13
C LEU A 65 4.33 7.09 -6.65
N LEU A 66 3.83 6.75 -7.83
CA LEU A 66 2.75 7.50 -8.44
C LEU A 66 1.41 7.34 -7.74
N ASN A 67 1.27 6.34 -6.89
CA ASN A 67 0.01 6.08 -6.19
C ASN A 67 -0.02 6.66 -4.79
N MET A 68 1.03 7.34 -4.38
CA MET A 68 1.15 7.78 -3.00
C MET A 68 0.29 8.99 -2.64
N HIS A 69 -0.16 9.72 -3.64
CA HIS A 69 -0.83 11.01 -3.37
C HIS A 69 -2.16 10.85 -2.63
N LEU A 70 -2.80 9.70 -2.71
CA LEU A 70 -4.04 9.45 -2.00
C LEU A 70 -3.84 8.76 -0.66
N LEU A 71 -2.62 8.34 -0.35
CA LEU A 71 -2.37 7.47 0.79
C LEU A 71 -1.95 8.27 2.01
N LYS A 72 -2.89 9.00 2.57
CA LYS A 72 -2.66 9.77 3.79
C LYS A 72 -2.96 8.91 5.00
N GLN A 73 -2.45 9.33 6.15
CA GLN A 73 -2.70 8.63 7.39
C GLN A 73 -4.21 8.50 7.63
N GLY A 74 -4.65 7.31 7.95
CA GLY A 74 -6.05 7.04 8.21
C GLY A 74 -6.84 6.54 7.02
N VAL A 75 -6.27 6.62 5.82
CA VAL A 75 -6.95 6.14 4.62
C VAL A 75 -6.95 4.61 4.64
N VAL A 76 -8.07 4.03 4.26
CA VAL A 76 -8.22 2.56 4.21
C VAL A 76 -8.11 2.12 2.77
N VAL A 77 -7.23 1.18 2.51
CA VAL A 77 -7.01 0.65 1.16
C VAL A 77 -7.11 -0.86 1.19
N ARG A 78 -7.29 -1.43 0.00
CA ARG A 78 -7.29 -2.89 -0.14
C ARG A 78 -5.87 -3.35 -0.44
N VAL A 79 -5.49 -4.43 0.20
CA VAL A 79 -4.15 -5.01 0.02
C VAL A 79 -4.25 -6.51 -0.22
N LYS A 80 -3.21 -7.05 -0.81
CA LYS A 80 -3.01 -8.49 -0.90
C LYS A 80 -1.91 -8.89 0.06
N TYR A 81 -2.09 -9.99 0.73
CA TYR A 81 -1.07 -10.47 1.64
C TYR A 81 -0.96 -11.98 1.54
N ASP A 82 0.22 -12.48 1.87
CA ASP A 82 0.49 -13.91 1.94
C ASP A 82 0.47 -14.27 3.42
N PRO A 83 -0.45 -15.14 3.85
CA PRO A 83 -0.51 -15.50 5.27
C PRO A 83 0.79 -16.06 5.83
N ARG A 84 1.68 -16.48 4.97
CA ARG A 84 2.98 -16.97 5.39
C ARG A 84 4.03 -15.88 5.53
N LYS A 85 3.74 -14.68 5.06
CA LYS A 85 4.68 -13.56 5.10
C LYS A 85 3.94 -12.31 5.53
N LEU A 86 3.59 -12.22 6.79
CA LEU A 86 2.70 -11.17 7.25
C LEU A 86 3.35 -9.79 7.29
N GLY A 87 4.67 -9.74 7.35
CA GLY A 87 5.34 -8.46 7.51
C GLY A 87 5.29 -7.53 6.32
N GLN A 88 4.90 -8.04 5.15
CA GLN A 88 4.85 -7.21 3.96
C GLN A 88 3.61 -7.53 3.16
N VAL A 89 2.93 -6.49 2.68
CA VAL A 89 1.73 -6.66 1.87
C VAL A 89 1.88 -5.81 0.61
N GLU A 90 1.00 -6.06 -0.36
CA GLU A 90 1.03 -5.35 -1.63
C GLU A 90 -0.21 -4.50 -1.77
N TYR A 91 -0.01 -3.26 -2.21
CA TYR A 91 -1.11 -2.38 -2.56
C TYR A 91 -1.89 -2.99 -3.73
N ASP A 92 -3.20 -3.11 -3.57
CA ASP A 92 -4.06 -3.73 -4.58
C ASP A 92 -5.39 -3.00 -4.61
N ASP A 93 -5.33 -1.73 -4.95
CA ASP A 93 -6.52 -0.90 -4.95
C ASP A 93 -6.44 0.08 -6.11
N ASP A 94 -7.51 0.83 -6.31
CA ASP A 94 -7.54 1.84 -7.37
C ASP A 94 -8.09 3.15 -6.80
N PRO A 95 -7.78 4.28 -7.44
CA PRO A 95 -8.15 5.59 -6.90
C PRO A 95 -9.65 5.74 -6.67
N GLN A 96 -10.47 5.23 -7.57
CA GLN A 96 -11.91 5.42 -7.42
C GLN A 96 -12.44 4.65 -6.22
N SER A 97 -11.99 3.42 -6.03
CA SER A 97 -12.42 2.62 -4.88
C SER A 97 -11.93 3.23 -3.58
N ILE A 98 -10.73 3.78 -3.58
CA ILE A 98 -10.20 4.45 -2.41
C ILE A 98 -11.06 5.65 -2.05
N LEU A 99 -11.44 6.46 -3.03
CA LEU A 99 -12.27 7.63 -2.78
C LEU A 99 -13.65 7.23 -2.27
N GLU A 100 -14.20 6.16 -2.81
CA GLU A 100 -15.52 5.71 -2.36
C GLU A 100 -15.48 5.18 -0.93
N ARG A 101 -14.39 4.50 -0.59
CA ARG A 101 -14.26 3.93 0.75
C ARG A 101 -13.87 4.98 1.77
N ASN A 102 -13.24 6.06 1.34
CA ASN A 102 -12.71 7.08 2.24
C ASN A 102 -13.33 8.44 1.91
N PRO A 103 -14.57 8.68 2.35
CA PRO A 103 -15.26 9.93 1.99
C PRO A 103 -14.53 11.20 2.40
N GLN A 104 -13.67 11.10 3.42
CA GLN A 104 -12.92 12.27 3.86
C GLN A 104 -11.97 12.80 2.78
N LEU A 105 -11.67 11.99 1.76
CA LEU A 105 -10.81 12.44 0.68
C LEU A 105 -11.57 13.24 -0.38
N LYS A 106 -12.90 13.18 -0.34
CA LYS A 106 -13.70 13.93 -1.29
C LYS A 106 -14.05 15.27 -0.69
N LYS A 107 -13.57 16.31 -1.28
CA LYS A 107 -13.90 17.65 -0.81
C LYS A 107 -14.15 18.57 -1.96
#